data_232e6b117942eb9685dac004098fc081
#
_entry.id   232e6b117942eb9685dac004098fc081
#
_cell.length_a   1.000
_cell.length_b   1.000
_cell.length_c   1.000
_cell.angle_alpha   90.00
_cell.angle_beta   90.00
_cell.angle_gamma   90.00
#
_symmetry.space_group_name_H-M   'P 1'
#
loop_
_entity.id
_entity.type
_entity.pdbx_description
1 polymer ?
#
loop_
_entity_poly.entity_id
_entity_poly.type
_entity_poly.pdbx_seq_one_letter_code
_entity_poly.pdbx_strand_id
1 'polypeptide(L)'
;MESMHKAYKAIISSDWSECLAPCSPFDFISFNYPQLTTRLEAIFKQYTANHISLGEAARQIRKMLPDPITENQMDAYLDHSFSTYPGVPELIEWCLSKDILFMINTTGMAGYFQRICAKGLLPGIPLLSAHPMVRYPRQNSDPYHIYSLFEIKDKAKNTEAAIKTHQIPPNKIIIMGDSGGDGPHFEWGAKVNAFLIGSMTKPSLENYCLTRKIKINFKFGISRAQSQNKDLKKEMQVNFMDLSSCIQEVLL
;
A
#
# COMPACT_ATOMS: atom_id res chain seq x y z
N MET A 1 5.57 31.56 4.50
CA MET A 1 6.03 30.59 5.50
C MET A 1 6.74 29.48 4.75
N GLU A 2 8.06 29.48 4.73
CA GLU A 2 8.86 28.39 4.20
C GLU A 2 8.57 27.14 5.04
N SER A 3 7.92 26.14 4.46
CA SER A 3 7.86 24.84 5.09
C SER A 3 9.29 24.30 5.10
N MET A 4 9.92 24.28 6.26
CA MET A 4 11.16 23.55 6.44
C MET A 4 10.89 22.10 5.97
N HIS A 5 11.38 21.76 4.78
CA HIS A 5 11.30 20.39 4.29
C HIS A 5 12.04 19.51 5.31
N LYS A 6 11.29 18.69 6.03
CA LYS A 6 11.91 17.70 6.92
C LYS A 6 12.87 16.85 6.09
N ALA A 7 14.14 16.85 6.45
CA ALA A 7 15.13 15.98 5.80
C ALA A 7 14.91 14.54 6.29
N TYR A 8 14.72 13.62 5.36
CA TYR A 8 14.62 12.19 5.66
C TYR A 8 15.92 11.49 5.32
N LYS A 9 16.30 10.53 6.16
CA LYS A 9 17.54 9.74 6.01
C LYS A 9 17.34 8.48 5.18
N ALA A 10 16.12 7.99 5.13
CA ALA A 10 15.74 6.72 4.51
C ALA A 10 14.28 6.74 4.07
N ILE A 11 13.85 5.75 3.29
CA ILE A 11 12.46 5.57 2.87
C ILE A 11 12.01 4.11 3.03
N ILE A 12 10.77 3.95 3.48
CA ILE A 12 10.00 2.71 3.35
C ILE A 12 8.85 2.99 2.38
N SER A 13 8.81 2.26 1.27
CA SER A 13 7.70 2.28 0.31
C SER A 13 6.92 0.98 0.43
N SER A 14 5.74 1.03 1.04
CA SER A 14 4.94 -0.15 1.39
C SER A 14 3.62 -0.22 0.63
N ASP A 15 3.23 -1.40 0.16
CA ASP A 15 1.83 -1.66 -0.17
C ASP A 15 0.95 -1.55 1.09
N TRP A 16 -0.36 -1.51 0.87
CA TRP A 16 -1.35 -1.35 1.93
C TRP A 16 -2.21 -2.61 2.12
N SER A 17 -2.97 -2.95 1.07
CA SER A 17 -3.98 -4.01 1.13
C SER A 17 -3.34 -5.38 1.36
N GLU A 18 -3.74 -6.07 2.43
CA GLU A 18 -3.20 -7.35 2.86
C GLU A 18 -1.68 -7.35 3.17
N CYS A 19 -1.04 -6.17 3.08
CA CYS A 19 0.36 -5.92 3.46
C CYS A 19 0.47 -5.24 4.83
N LEU A 20 -0.31 -4.17 5.06
CA LEU A 20 -0.39 -3.40 6.32
C LEU A 20 -1.79 -3.44 6.94
N ALA A 21 -2.81 -3.78 6.16
CA ALA A 21 -4.21 -3.82 6.57
C ALA A 21 -4.90 -5.03 5.97
N PRO A 22 -5.83 -5.68 6.70
CA PRO A 22 -6.49 -6.90 6.22
C PRO A 22 -7.58 -6.64 5.16
N CYS A 23 -7.70 -5.42 4.64
CA CYS A 23 -8.71 -5.01 3.66
C CYS A 23 -8.30 -5.30 2.22
N SER A 24 -9.30 -5.44 1.34
CA SER A 24 -9.12 -5.46 -0.10
C SER A 24 -9.27 -4.05 -0.71
N PRO A 25 -8.67 -3.76 -1.88
CA PRO A 25 -8.69 -2.41 -2.48
C PRO A 25 -10.07 -1.85 -2.82
N PHE A 26 -11.10 -2.72 -2.93
CA PHE A 26 -12.45 -2.34 -3.39
C PHE A 26 -13.55 -2.59 -2.36
N ASP A 27 -13.21 -2.97 -1.13
CA ASP A 27 -14.19 -3.31 -0.09
C ASP A 27 -15.17 -2.16 0.20
N PHE A 28 -14.71 -0.91 0.16
CA PHE A 28 -15.57 0.26 0.34
C PHE A 28 -16.65 0.38 -0.75
N ILE A 29 -16.41 -0.14 -1.97
CA ILE A 29 -17.41 -0.16 -3.04
C ILE A 29 -18.45 -1.23 -2.74
N SER A 30 -18.02 -2.44 -2.37
CA SER A 30 -18.92 -3.53 -1.98
C SER A 30 -19.78 -3.16 -0.76
N PHE A 31 -19.23 -2.40 0.18
CA PHE A 31 -19.97 -1.90 1.33
C PHE A 31 -21.11 -0.96 0.94
N ASN A 32 -20.83 0.00 0.05
CA ASN A 32 -21.83 0.99 -0.38
C ASN A 32 -22.79 0.46 -1.45
N TYR A 33 -22.35 -0.52 -2.25
CA TYR A 33 -23.10 -1.12 -3.35
C TYR A 33 -23.00 -2.65 -3.31
N PRO A 34 -23.64 -3.33 -2.33
CA PRO A 34 -23.51 -4.78 -2.14
C PRO A 34 -23.89 -5.60 -3.38
N GLN A 35 -24.81 -5.09 -4.22
CA GLN A 35 -25.22 -5.71 -5.48
C GLN A 35 -24.09 -5.81 -6.52
N LEU A 36 -23.01 -5.05 -6.36
CA LEU A 36 -21.86 -5.08 -7.25
C LEU A 36 -20.77 -6.08 -6.82
N THR A 37 -20.85 -6.65 -5.61
CA THR A 37 -19.80 -7.47 -5.00
C THR A 37 -19.29 -8.57 -5.92
N THR A 38 -20.17 -9.41 -6.46
CA THR A 38 -19.78 -10.52 -7.35
C THR A 38 -19.05 -10.04 -8.62
N ARG A 39 -19.49 -8.89 -9.17
CA ARG A 39 -18.85 -8.33 -10.37
C ARG A 39 -17.49 -7.72 -10.04
N LEU A 40 -17.36 -7.07 -8.89
CA LEU A 40 -16.08 -6.53 -8.38
C LEU A 40 -15.08 -7.65 -8.14
N GLU A 41 -15.50 -8.75 -7.51
CA GLU A 41 -14.67 -9.94 -7.32
C GLU A 41 -14.19 -10.54 -8.65
N ALA A 42 -15.07 -10.60 -9.64
CA ALA A 42 -14.71 -11.10 -10.97
C ALA A 42 -13.66 -10.21 -11.65
N ILE A 43 -13.80 -8.87 -11.58
CA ILE A 43 -12.81 -7.91 -12.11
C ILE A 43 -11.51 -8.03 -11.33
N PHE A 44 -11.56 -8.10 -10.00
CA PHE A 44 -10.37 -8.24 -9.15
C PHE A 44 -9.60 -9.53 -9.49
N LYS A 45 -10.32 -10.64 -9.69
CA LYS A 45 -9.73 -11.92 -10.10
C LYS A 45 -9.03 -11.84 -11.46
N GLN A 46 -9.65 -11.17 -12.46
CA GLN A 46 -9.02 -10.95 -13.77
C GLN A 46 -7.78 -10.06 -13.67
N TYR A 47 -7.85 -9.00 -12.89
CA TYR A 47 -6.74 -8.08 -12.65
C TYR A 47 -5.57 -8.78 -11.95
N THR A 48 -5.82 -9.51 -10.86
CA THR A 48 -4.77 -10.22 -10.11
C THR A 48 -4.16 -11.39 -10.87
N ALA A 49 -4.91 -11.95 -11.84
CA ALA A 49 -4.42 -12.94 -12.79
C ALA A 49 -3.67 -12.32 -13.99
N ASN A 50 -3.51 -11.00 -14.05
CA ASN A 50 -2.91 -10.24 -15.16
C ASN A 50 -3.63 -10.41 -16.51
N HIS A 51 -4.93 -10.75 -16.52
CA HIS A 51 -5.74 -10.79 -17.73
C HIS A 51 -6.16 -9.40 -18.18
N ILE A 52 -6.30 -8.46 -17.25
CA ILE A 52 -6.56 -7.05 -17.52
C ILE A 52 -5.59 -6.17 -16.71
N SER A 53 -5.30 -4.95 -17.18
CA SER A 53 -4.48 -4.00 -16.45
C SER A 53 -5.27 -3.33 -15.31
N LEU A 54 -4.55 -2.67 -14.39
CA LEU A 54 -5.19 -1.87 -13.32
C LEU A 54 -6.07 -0.77 -13.91
N GLY A 55 -5.61 -0.07 -14.95
CA GLY A 55 -6.37 0.98 -15.62
C GLY A 55 -7.66 0.44 -16.26
N GLU A 56 -7.64 -0.77 -16.83
CA GLU A 56 -8.84 -1.41 -17.37
C GLU A 56 -9.80 -1.82 -16.25
N ALA A 57 -9.29 -2.42 -15.16
CA ALA A 57 -10.11 -2.75 -14.00
C ALA A 57 -10.80 -1.50 -13.43
N ALA A 58 -10.06 -0.40 -13.24
CA ALA A 58 -10.61 0.87 -12.76
C ALA A 58 -11.69 1.44 -13.71
N ARG A 59 -11.49 1.36 -15.03
CA ARG A 59 -12.50 1.79 -16.01
C ARG A 59 -13.78 0.95 -15.93
N GLN A 60 -13.66 -0.37 -15.80
CA GLN A 60 -14.82 -1.25 -15.66
C GLN A 60 -15.58 -0.97 -14.37
N ILE A 61 -14.88 -0.80 -13.25
CA ILE A 61 -15.47 -0.46 -11.96
C ILE A 61 -16.21 0.88 -12.06
N ARG A 62 -15.56 1.91 -12.61
CA ARG A 62 -16.18 3.23 -12.76
C ARG A 62 -17.48 3.19 -13.57
N LYS A 63 -17.54 2.38 -14.64
CA LYS A 63 -18.76 2.22 -15.46
C LYS A 63 -19.90 1.51 -14.72
N MET A 64 -19.60 0.74 -13.68
CA MET A 64 -20.61 0.03 -12.89
C MET A 64 -21.18 0.87 -11.75
N LEU A 65 -20.41 1.88 -11.29
CA LEU A 65 -20.87 2.76 -10.22
C LEU A 65 -22.00 3.65 -10.73
N PRO A 66 -23.15 3.70 -10.04
CA PRO A 66 -24.25 4.58 -10.41
C PRO A 66 -23.86 6.05 -10.26
N ASP A 67 -23.11 6.38 -9.20
CA ASP A 67 -22.60 7.70 -8.88
C ASP A 67 -21.16 7.61 -8.34
N PRO A 68 -20.38 8.71 -8.38
CA PRO A 68 -19.11 8.77 -7.69
C PRO A 68 -19.26 8.53 -6.18
N ILE A 69 -18.33 7.76 -5.60
CA ILE A 69 -18.29 7.54 -4.14
C ILE A 69 -18.04 8.89 -3.44
N THR A 70 -18.97 9.30 -2.59
CA THR A 70 -18.88 10.54 -1.81
C THR A 70 -18.00 10.38 -0.58
N GLU A 71 -17.55 11.52 0.00
CA GLU A 71 -16.81 11.52 1.28
C GLU A 71 -17.63 10.85 2.39
N ASN A 72 -18.92 11.14 2.50
CA ASN A 72 -19.81 10.54 3.51
C ASN A 72 -19.90 9.02 3.37
N GLN A 73 -19.97 8.50 2.15
CA GLN A 73 -19.99 7.06 1.89
C GLN A 73 -18.66 6.41 2.28
N MET A 74 -17.54 7.08 1.99
CA MET A 74 -16.22 6.60 2.41
C MET A 74 -16.07 6.64 3.93
N ASP A 75 -16.55 7.70 4.59
CA ASP A 75 -16.54 7.82 6.04
C ASP A 75 -17.36 6.72 6.71
N ALA A 76 -18.57 6.45 6.21
CA ALA A 76 -19.43 5.39 6.73
C ALA A 76 -18.73 4.00 6.63
N TYR A 77 -18.03 3.75 5.51
CA TYR A 77 -17.25 2.54 5.37
C TYR A 77 -16.10 2.49 6.38
N LEU A 78 -15.35 3.58 6.55
CA LEU A 78 -14.23 3.64 7.49
C LEU A 78 -14.69 3.47 8.95
N ASP A 79 -15.80 4.08 9.34
CA ASP A 79 -16.35 3.94 10.68
C ASP A 79 -16.77 2.50 11.01
N HIS A 80 -17.18 1.76 9.99
CA HIS A 80 -17.63 0.37 10.15
C HIS A 80 -16.48 -0.65 10.03
N SER A 81 -15.53 -0.43 9.11
CA SER A 81 -14.64 -1.49 8.61
C SER A 81 -13.15 -1.16 8.65
N PHE A 82 -12.76 0.06 9.07
CA PHE A 82 -11.34 0.39 9.11
C PHE A 82 -10.60 -0.48 10.11
N SER A 83 -9.54 -1.11 9.65
CA SER A 83 -8.60 -1.85 10.51
C SER A 83 -7.23 -1.92 9.87
N THR A 84 -6.21 -1.99 10.72
CA THR A 84 -4.84 -2.32 10.34
C THR A 84 -4.40 -3.58 11.05
N TYR A 85 -3.32 -4.18 10.62
CA TYR A 85 -2.66 -5.16 11.47
C TYR A 85 -2.11 -4.48 12.74
N PRO A 86 -2.00 -5.21 13.88
CA PRO A 86 -1.49 -4.66 15.13
C PRO A 86 -0.10 -4.02 14.96
N GLY A 87 0.11 -2.87 15.56
CA GLY A 87 1.39 -2.17 15.54
C GLY A 87 1.70 -1.38 14.26
N VAL A 88 0.79 -1.37 13.25
CA VAL A 88 1.03 -0.60 12.01
C VAL A 88 1.04 0.90 12.24
N PRO A 89 0.07 1.52 12.95
CA PRO A 89 0.13 2.94 13.25
C PRO A 89 1.40 3.31 14.03
N GLU A 90 1.74 2.52 15.04
CA GLU A 90 2.92 2.71 15.89
C GLU A 90 4.22 2.60 15.09
N LEU A 91 4.30 1.64 14.16
CA LEU A 91 5.45 1.49 13.26
C LEU A 91 5.62 2.72 12.36
N ILE A 92 4.53 3.24 11.79
CA ILE A 92 4.57 4.45 10.96
C ILE A 92 5.08 5.63 11.79
N GLU A 93 4.53 5.85 12.98
CA GLU A 93 4.93 6.92 13.89
C GLU A 93 6.40 6.78 14.30
N TRP A 94 6.83 5.55 14.65
CA TRP A 94 8.22 5.26 14.97
C TRP A 94 9.16 5.57 13.80
N CYS A 95 8.82 5.17 12.58
CA CYS A 95 9.60 5.49 11.38
C CYS A 95 9.76 7.01 11.21
N LEU A 96 8.66 7.74 11.31
CA LEU A 96 8.67 9.20 11.18
C LEU A 96 9.47 9.89 12.27
N SER A 97 9.49 9.35 13.50
CA SER A 97 10.31 9.84 14.62
C SER A 97 11.82 9.63 14.39
N LYS A 98 12.18 8.66 13.57
CA LYS A 98 13.58 8.33 13.19
C LYS A 98 14.03 8.97 11.87
N ASP A 99 13.27 9.92 11.33
CA ASP A 99 13.49 10.54 10.02
C ASP A 99 13.48 9.53 8.86
N ILE A 100 12.74 8.44 9.00
CA ILE A 100 12.46 7.50 7.94
C ILE A 100 11.15 7.93 7.27
N LEU A 101 11.21 8.26 5.98
CA LEU A 101 10.05 8.62 5.18
C LEU A 101 9.17 7.37 4.97
N PHE A 102 7.95 7.40 5.48
CA PHE A 102 6.99 6.32 5.24
C PHE A 102 6.05 6.72 4.08
N MET A 103 6.08 5.93 3.02
CA MET A 103 5.26 6.09 1.83
C MET A 103 4.31 4.91 1.69
N ILE A 104 3.00 5.15 1.67
CA ILE A 104 2.04 4.14 1.23
C ILE A 104 1.99 4.17 -0.30
N ASN A 105 2.21 3.02 -0.92
CA ASN A 105 2.32 2.87 -2.36
C ASN A 105 1.45 1.70 -2.85
N THR A 106 0.19 1.99 -3.12
CA THR A 106 -0.87 1.00 -3.25
C THR A 106 -1.69 1.17 -4.53
N THR A 107 -2.25 0.08 -5.03
CA THR A 107 -3.25 0.12 -6.12
C THR A 107 -4.65 0.53 -5.63
N GLY A 108 -4.82 0.73 -4.31
CA GLY A 108 -6.02 1.28 -3.72
C GLY A 108 -6.29 2.74 -4.13
N MET A 109 -7.44 3.29 -3.72
CA MET A 109 -7.93 4.60 -4.16
C MET A 109 -7.42 5.73 -3.26
N ALA A 110 -7.00 6.84 -3.87
CA ALA A 110 -6.48 8.01 -3.15
C ALA A 110 -7.49 8.56 -2.12
N GLY A 111 -8.78 8.61 -2.47
CA GLY A 111 -9.84 9.12 -1.59
C GLY A 111 -10.01 8.31 -0.30
N TYR A 112 -9.72 7.01 -0.32
CA TYR A 112 -9.72 6.20 0.89
C TYR A 112 -8.70 6.73 1.91
N PHE A 113 -7.49 7.03 1.48
CA PHE A 113 -6.43 7.56 2.35
C PHE A 113 -6.65 9.01 2.74
N GLN A 114 -7.23 9.84 1.85
CA GLN A 114 -7.62 11.20 2.20
C GLN A 114 -8.60 11.19 3.39
N ARG A 115 -9.60 10.28 3.38
CA ARG A 115 -10.55 10.17 4.49
C ARG A 115 -9.92 9.56 5.75
N ILE A 116 -9.02 8.59 5.62
CA ILE A 116 -8.24 8.05 6.76
C ILE A 116 -7.48 9.19 7.46
N CYS A 117 -6.80 10.03 6.69
CA CYS A 117 -6.05 11.17 7.23
C CYS A 117 -6.99 12.22 7.86
N ALA A 118 -8.11 12.54 7.19
CA ALA A 118 -9.09 13.50 7.70
C ALA A 118 -9.75 13.06 9.02
N LYS A 119 -9.91 11.73 9.21
CA LYS A 119 -10.46 11.14 10.44
C LYS A 119 -9.39 10.86 11.51
N GLY A 120 -8.10 11.10 11.22
CA GLY A 120 -7.01 10.82 12.17
C GLY A 120 -6.85 9.33 12.50
N LEU A 121 -7.23 8.41 11.59
CA LEU A 121 -7.18 6.97 11.81
C LEU A 121 -5.76 6.38 11.68
N LEU A 122 -4.84 7.14 11.10
CA LEU A 122 -3.41 6.84 11.03
C LEU A 122 -2.61 8.08 11.41
N PRO A 123 -1.34 7.93 11.84
CA PRO A 123 -0.39 9.03 11.93
C PRO A 123 -0.27 9.75 10.57
N GLY A 124 0.12 11.02 10.59
CA GLY A 124 0.26 11.80 9.37
C GLY A 124 1.22 11.13 8.37
N ILE A 125 0.69 10.61 7.28
CA ILE A 125 1.47 9.95 6.22
C ILE A 125 2.01 11.04 5.29
N PRO A 126 3.35 11.19 5.15
CA PRO A 126 3.90 12.24 4.30
C PRO A 126 3.61 12.04 2.81
N LEU A 127 3.75 10.81 2.33
CA LEU A 127 3.62 10.48 0.92
C LEU A 127 2.62 9.34 0.69
N LEU A 128 1.79 9.53 -0.31
CA LEU A 128 0.86 8.52 -0.82
C LEU A 128 1.08 8.34 -2.33
N SER A 129 1.10 7.11 -2.79
CA SER A 129 0.95 6.73 -4.20
C SER A 129 -0.26 5.83 -4.31
N ALA A 130 -1.30 6.29 -5.01
CA ALA A 130 -2.59 5.60 -5.08
C ALA A 130 -3.34 5.90 -6.37
N HIS A 131 -4.32 5.05 -6.71
CA HIS A 131 -5.13 5.23 -7.92
C HIS A 131 -6.12 6.40 -7.76
N PRO A 132 -6.18 7.34 -8.75
CA PRO A 132 -6.99 8.55 -8.62
C PRO A 132 -8.48 8.38 -9.00
N MET A 133 -8.98 7.17 -9.25
CA MET A 133 -10.39 6.93 -9.64
C MET A 133 -11.38 7.51 -8.62
N VAL A 134 -11.08 7.38 -7.34
CA VAL A 134 -11.75 8.08 -6.25
C VAL A 134 -10.73 9.00 -5.61
N ARG A 135 -10.93 10.30 -5.74
CA ARG A 135 -10.09 11.35 -5.16
C ARG A 135 -10.96 12.56 -4.85
N TYR A 136 -10.78 13.09 -3.67
CA TYR A 136 -11.52 14.26 -3.18
C TYR A 136 -10.71 15.55 -3.35
N PRO A 137 -11.34 16.73 -3.26
CA PRO A 137 -10.63 18.00 -3.19
C PRO A 137 -9.61 18.00 -2.05
N ARG A 138 -8.48 18.65 -2.27
CA ARG A 138 -7.37 18.68 -1.31
C ARG A 138 -7.79 19.36 0.00
N GLN A 139 -7.43 18.70 1.10
CA GLN A 139 -7.63 19.19 2.47
C GLN A 139 -6.27 19.32 3.20
N ASN A 140 -6.23 20.05 4.32
CA ASN A 140 -5.01 20.22 5.12
C ASN A 140 -4.52 18.93 5.79
N SER A 141 -5.44 17.98 6.00
CA SER A 141 -5.14 16.66 6.54
C SER A 141 -4.53 15.69 5.53
N ASP A 142 -4.59 16.01 4.23
CA ASP A 142 -4.07 15.13 3.19
C ASP A 142 -2.56 14.90 3.32
N PRO A 143 -2.04 13.75 2.84
CA PRO A 143 -0.62 13.53 2.67
C PRO A 143 0.05 14.72 1.97
N TYR A 144 1.26 15.07 2.38
CA TYR A 144 1.98 16.22 1.81
C TYR A 144 2.05 16.16 0.29
N HIS A 145 2.29 14.95 -0.26
CA HIS A 145 2.21 14.72 -1.70
C HIS A 145 1.46 13.42 -2.01
N ILE A 146 0.60 13.46 -3.04
CA ILE A 146 -0.15 12.31 -3.55
C ILE A 146 0.24 12.08 -5.00
N TYR A 147 1.02 11.02 -5.23
CA TYR A 147 1.37 10.55 -6.57
C TYR A 147 0.20 9.75 -7.16
N SER A 148 -0.12 10.00 -8.43
CA SER A 148 -1.09 9.17 -9.15
C SER A 148 -0.44 7.85 -9.57
N LEU A 149 -1.16 6.75 -9.32
CA LEU A 149 -0.78 5.40 -9.73
C LEU A 149 -1.86 4.86 -10.67
N PHE A 150 -1.57 4.75 -11.94
CA PHE A 150 -2.51 4.25 -12.96
C PHE A 150 -2.27 2.79 -13.31
N GLU A 151 -1.02 2.32 -13.16
CA GLU A 151 -0.62 0.95 -13.42
C GLU A 151 0.36 0.46 -12.33
N ILE A 152 0.44 -0.86 -12.15
CA ILE A 152 1.31 -1.49 -11.12
C ILE A 152 2.76 -1.00 -11.20
N LYS A 153 3.27 -0.83 -12.43
CA LYS A 153 4.65 -0.35 -12.66
C LYS A 153 4.91 1.07 -12.16
N ASP A 154 3.85 1.84 -11.90
CA ASP A 154 4.00 3.20 -11.37
C ASP A 154 4.42 3.20 -9.90
N LYS A 155 4.27 2.07 -9.17
CA LYS A 155 4.84 1.93 -7.82
C LYS A 155 6.33 2.27 -7.80
N ALA A 156 7.10 1.67 -8.70
CA ALA A 156 8.54 1.91 -8.82
C ALA A 156 8.85 3.37 -9.18
N LYS A 157 8.16 3.93 -10.19
CA LYS A 157 8.37 5.31 -10.63
C LYS A 157 8.06 6.32 -9.52
N ASN A 158 6.98 6.11 -8.78
CA ASN A 158 6.56 7.01 -7.71
C ASN A 158 7.53 6.93 -6.51
N THR A 159 8.04 5.73 -6.19
CA THR A 159 9.11 5.57 -5.19
C THR A 159 10.39 6.27 -5.64
N GLU A 160 10.79 6.10 -6.90
CA GLU A 160 11.98 6.78 -7.45
C GLU A 160 11.82 8.32 -7.42
N ALA A 161 10.65 8.84 -7.74
CA ALA A 161 10.36 10.26 -7.65
C ALA A 161 10.46 10.77 -6.19
N ALA A 162 9.93 10.01 -5.22
CA ALA A 162 10.04 10.33 -3.81
C ALA A 162 11.51 10.36 -3.33
N ILE A 163 12.30 9.35 -3.72
CA ILE A 163 13.74 9.27 -3.42
C ILE A 163 14.49 10.49 -3.95
N LYS A 164 14.24 10.87 -5.20
CA LYS A 164 14.87 12.05 -5.83
C LYS A 164 14.47 13.35 -5.13
N THR A 165 13.17 13.51 -4.84
CA THR A 165 12.65 14.72 -4.17
C THR A 165 13.23 14.91 -2.78
N HIS A 166 13.38 13.83 -2.02
CA HIS A 166 13.88 13.88 -0.64
C HIS A 166 15.37 13.55 -0.51
N GLN A 167 16.08 13.36 -1.64
CA GLN A 167 17.51 13.07 -1.70
C GLN A 167 17.92 11.87 -0.85
N ILE A 168 17.10 10.82 -0.84
CA ILE A 168 17.35 9.60 -0.07
C ILE A 168 18.54 8.83 -0.66
N PRO A 169 19.52 8.40 0.15
CA PRO A 169 20.65 7.60 -0.31
C PRO A 169 20.20 6.23 -0.88
N PRO A 170 20.85 5.71 -1.93
CA PRO A 170 20.44 4.45 -2.60
C PRO A 170 20.41 3.22 -1.68
N ASN A 171 21.27 3.20 -0.64
CA ASN A 171 21.36 2.10 0.32
C ASN A 171 20.38 2.24 1.52
N LYS A 172 19.48 3.21 1.48
CA LYS A 172 18.53 3.55 2.57
C LYS A 172 17.09 3.41 2.09
N ILE A 173 16.80 2.33 1.36
CA ILE A 173 15.50 2.06 0.74
C ILE A 173 14.99 0.70 1.21
N ILE A 174 13.78 0.66 1.76
CA ILE A 174 13.02 -0.58 2.00
C ILE A 174 11.77 -0.57 1.10
N ILE A 175 11.48 -1.72 0.50
CA ILE A 175 10.23 -1.98 -0.22
C ILE A 175 9.50 -3.10 0.49
N MET A 176 8.21 -2.88 0.78
CA MET A 176 7.33 -3.88 1.38
C MET A 176 6.16 -4.20 0.46
N GLY A 177 5.81 -5.48 0.35
CA GLY A 177 4.68 -5.95 -0.43
C GLY A 177 4.28 -7.38 -0.08
N ASP A 178 3.08 -7.79 -0.51
CA ASP A 178 2.49 -9.10 -0.18
C ASP A 178 2.26 -10.00 -1.38
N SER A 179 2.06 -9.44 -2.56
CA SER A 179 1.50 -10.16 -3.70
C SER A 179 2.24 -9.93 -5.02
N GLY A 180 1.86 -10.69 -6.05
CA GLY A 180 2.41 -10.53 -7.41
C GLY A 180 2.21 -9.14 -8.00
N GLY A 181 1.24 -8.36 -7.49
CA GLY A 181 1.07 -6.95 -7.81
C GLY A 181 2.27 -6.08 -7.42
N ASP A 182 3.05 -6.50 -6.42
CA ASP A 182 4.28 -5.82 -6.01
C ASP A 182 5.51 -6.30 -6.77
N GLY A 183 5.37 -7.35 -7.56
CA GLY A 183 6.48 -7.96 -8.31
C GLY A 183 7.32 -6.95 -9.10
N PRO A 184 6.73 -6.09 -9.95
CA PRO A 184 7.49 -5.06 -10.68
C PRO A 184 8.18 -4.05 -9.79
N HIS A 185 7.62 -3.74 -8.61
CA HIS A 185 8.25 -2.87 -7.62
C HIS A 185 9.45 -3.55 -6.95
N PHE A 186 9.32 -4.85 -6.61
CA PHE A 186 10.43 -5.67 -6.10
C PHE A 186 11.54 -5.84 -7.15
N GLU A 187 11.19 -6.03 -8.42
CA GLU A 187 12.18 -6.12 -9.50
C GLU A 187 12.98 -4.82 -9.66
N TRP A 188 12.32 -3.67 -9.60
CA TRP A 188 13.00 -2.38 -9.58
C TRP A 188 13.84 -2.22 -8.32
N GLY A 189 13.31 -2.56 -7.16
CA GLY A 189 14.01 -2.48 -5.89
C GLY A 189 15.29 -3.30 -5.87
N ALA A 190 15.27 -4.52 -6.42
CA ALA A 190 16.45 -5.36 -6.56
C ALA A 190 17.53 -4.70 -7.44
N LYS A 191 17.13 -3.99 -8.51
CA LYS A 191 18.09 -3.27 -9.40
C LYS A 191 18.76 -2.09 -8.72
N VAL A 192 18.09 -1.46 -7.76
CA VAL A 192 18.65 -0.32 -7.00
C VAL A 192 19.20 -0.73 -5.62
N ASN A 193 19.32 -2.04 -5.36
CA ASN A 193 19.81 -2.61 -4.10
C ASN A 193 18.95 -2.20 -2.88
N ALA A 194 17.64 -2.01 -3.04
CA ALA A 194 16.73 -1.83 -1.93
C ALA A 194 16.59 -3.12 -1.11
N PHE A 195 16.33 -2.99 0.19
CA PHE A 195 16.01 -4.13 1.04
C PHE A 195 14.53 -4.51 0.84
N LEU A 196 14.27 -5.76 0.47
CA LEU A 196 12.94 -6.23 0.08
C LEU A 196 12.30 -7.04 1.22
N ILE A 197 11.17 -6.57 1.73
CA ILE A 197 10.40 -7.24 2.77
C ILE A 197 9.11 -7.80 2.16
N GLY A 198 8.98 -9.13 2.16
CA GLY A 198 7.71 -9.79 1.89
C GLY A 198 6.86 -9.78 3.16
N SER A 199 5.81 -8.96 3.21
CA SER A 199 4.89 -8.84 4.33
C SER A 199 3.63 -9.65 4.07
N MET A 200 3.22 -10.54 4.99
CA MET A 200 2.04 -11.40 4.81
C MET A 200 2.02 -12.10 3.44
N THR A 201 3.16 -12.65 3.05
CA THR A 201 3.51 -12.98 1.66
C THR A 201 2.59 -14.02 1.04
N LYS A 202 2.10 -13.74 -0.16
CA LYS A 202 1.33 -14.67 -1.00
C LYS A 202 2.24 -15.42 -1.98
N PRO A 203 1.84 -16.63 -2.41
CA PRO A 203 2.58 -17.42 -3.41
C PRO A 203 2.83 -16.67 -4.72
N SER A 204 1.94 -15.74 -5.10
CA SER A 204 2.10 -14.95 -6.32
C SER A 204 3.32 -14.03 -6.30
N LEU A 205 3.68 -13.43 -5.15
CA LEU A 205 4.92 -12.66 -5.01
C LEU A 205 6.13 -13.59 -5.01
N GLU A 206 6.07 -14.70 -4.26
CA GLU A 206 7.18 -15.66 -4.20
C GLU A 206 7.51 -16.22 -5.59
N ASN A 207 6.49 -16.64 -6.34
CA ASN A 207 6.65 -17.16 -7.70
C ASN A 207 7.20 -16.08 -8.66
N TYR A 208 6.73 -14.84 -8.54
CA TYR A 208 7.25 -13.72 -9.32
C TYR A 208 8.75 -13.52 -9.06
N CYS A 209 9.13 -13.46 -7.80
CA CYS A 209 10.51 -13.26 -7.39
C CYS A 209 11.41 -14.44 -7.78
N LEU A 210 10.94 -15.67 -7.54
CA LEU A 210 11.68 -16.90 -7.90
C LEU A 210 11.97 -16.96 -9.40
N THR A 211 10.96 -16.73 -10.24
CA THR A 211 11.09 -16.77 -11.70
C THR A 211 12.10 -15.74 -12.23
N ARG A 212 12.24 -14.61 -11.56
CA ARG A 212 13.16 -13.51 -11.94
C ARG A 212 14.45 -13.48 -11.13
N LYS A 213 14.69 -14.50 -10.30
CA LYS A 213 15.88 -14.59 -9.43
C LYS A 213 16.03 -13.37 -8.51
N ILE A 214 14.91 -12.83 -8.03
CA ILE A 214 14.87 -11.73 -7.06
C ILE A 214 14.89 -12.34 -5.67
N LYS A 215 15.85 -11.93 -4.84
CA LYS A 215 15.92 -12.35 -3.44
C LYS A 215 15.03 -11.46 -2.58
N ILE A 216 14.00 -12.01 -1.93
CA ILE A 216 13.32 -11.36 -0.82
C ILE A 216 14.27 -11.42 0.38
N ASN A 217 14.68 -10.27 0.91
CA ASN A 217 15.68 -10.19 1.98
C ASN A 217 15.12 -10.65 3.32
N PHE A 218 13.86 -10.31 3.60
CA PHE A 218 13.17 -10.67 4.84
C PHE A 218 11.71 -11.01 4.57
N LYS A 219 11.19 -12.06 5.20
CA LYS A 219 9.76 -12.39 5.19
C LYS A 219 9.19 -12.13 6.56
N PHE A 220 8.14 -11.34 6.62
CA PHE A 220 7.49 -10.93 7.85
C PHE A 220 6.03 -11.35 7.89
N GLY A 221 5.60 -11.79 9.08
CA GLY A 221 4.24 -12.24 9.29
C GLY A 221 3.97 -13.62 8.69
N ILE A 222 2.74 -13.84 8.25
CA ILE A 222 2.30 -15.15 7.77
C ILE A 222 2.51 -15.27 6.27
N SER A 223 3.28 -16.27 5.84
CA SER A 223 3.35 -16.66 4.43
C SER A 223 2.21 -17.63 4.12
N ARG A 224 1.38 -17.31 3.13
CA ARG A 224 0.24 -18.13 2.73
C ARG A 224 0.67 -19.21 1.74
N ALA A 225 0.24 -20.46 1.95
CA ALA A 225 0.37 -21.50 0.93
C ALA A 225 -0.72 -21.34 -0.15
N GLN A 226 -0.48 -21.90 -1.34
CA GLN A 226 -1.33 -21.73 -2.53
C GLN A 226 -2.80 -22.18 -2.34
N SER A 227 -3.06 -23.07 -1.36
CA SER A 227 -4.37 -23.63 -1.05
C SER A 227 -4.97 -23.16 0.29
N GLN A 228 -4.30 -22.25 1.00
CA GLN A 228 -4.77 -21.77 2.30
C GLN A 228 -5.70 -20.57 2.16
N ASN A 229 -6.88 -20.70 2.77
CA ASN A 229 -7.76 -19.55 3.00
C ASN A 229 -7.10 -18.56 3.98
N LYS A 230 -7.46 -17.30 3.86
CA LYS A 230 -7.07 -16.25 4.79
C LYS A 230 -7.51 -16.60 6.21
N ASP A 231 -6.57 -16.65 7.14
CA ASP A 231 -6.84 -16.81 8.57
C ASP A 231 -6.60 -15.47 9.29
N LEU A 232 -7.64 -14.64 9.26
CA LEU A 232 -7.58 -13.30 9.86
C LEU A 232 -7.22 -13.35 11.36
N LYS A 233 -7.65 -14.37 12.09
CA LYS A 233 -7.34 -14.49 13.53
C LYS A 233 -5.83 -14.65 13.76
N LYS A 234 -5.16 -15.44 12.93
CA LYS A 234 -3.70 -15.58 12.99
C LYS A 234 -2.98 -14.33 12.51
N GLU A 235 -3.44 -13.74 11.40
CA GLU A 235 -2.85 -12.50 10.86
C GLU A 235 -2.90 -11.37 11.89
N MET A 236 -4.00 -11.23 12.62
CA MET A 236 -4.17 -10.23 13.68
C MET A 236 -3.35 -10.50 14.95
N GLN A 237 -2.58 -11.58 15.02
CA GLN A 237 -1.60 -11.81 16.09
C GLN A 237 -0.20 -11.29 15.75
N VAL A 238 0.05 -10.92 14.50
CA VAL A 238 1.34 -10.37 14.05
C VAL A 238 1.42 -8.90 14.43
N ASN A 239 2.41 -8.54 15.24
CA ASN A 239 2.64 -7.15 15.64
C ASN A 239 3.69 -6.50 14.72
N PHE A 240 3.29 -5.48 13.96
CA PHE A 240 4.19 -4.81 13.02
C PHE A 240 5.32 -4.02 13.69
N MET A 241 5.22 -3.68 14.97
CA MET A 241 6.34 -3.11 15.70
C MET A 241 7.56 -4.04 15.78
N ASP A 242 7.38 -5.35 15.61
CA ASP A 242 8.49 -6.31 15.56
C ASP A 242 9.42 -6.08 14.36
N LEU A 243 8.95 -5.36 13.32
CA LEU A 243 9.78 -4.92 12.19
C LEU A 243 10.78 -3.82 12.57
N SER A 244 10.57 -3.08 13.65
CA SER A 244 11.40 -1.92 14.01
C SER A 244 12.89 -2.28 14.15
N SER A 245 13.21 -3.44 14.73
CA SER A 245 14.59 -3.91 14.89
C SER A 245 15.26 -4.18 13.54
N CYS A 246 14.58 -4.88 12.63
CA CYS A 246 15.08 -5.13 11.28
C CYS A 246 15.25 -3.84 10.48
N ILE A 247 14.28 -2.93 10.55
CA ILE A 247 14.35 -1.63 9.88
C ILE A 247 15.51 -0.79 10.42
N GLN A 248 15.73 -0.81 11.74
CA GLN A 248 16.83 -0.09 12.37
C GLN A 248 18.18 -0.62 11.88
N GLU A 249 18.37 -1.93 11.84
CA GLU A 249 19.62 -2.56 11.36
C GLU A 249 19.92 -2.19 9.89
N VAL A 250 18.88 -2.11 9.05
CA VAL A 250 19.04 -1.85 7.61
C VAL A 250 19.21 -0.37 7.30
N LEU A 251 18.46 0.51 7.99
CA LEU A 251 18.35 1.92 7.58
C LEU A 251 19.09 2.89 8.49
N LEU A 252 19.37 2.54 9.72
CA LEU A 252 20.04 3.45 10.67
C LEU A 252 21.44 3.00 10.99
#